data_4fb9dce601ff2915cf47367feafa1426
#
_entry.id   4fb9dce601ff2915cf47367feafa1426
#
_cell.length_a   1.000
_cell.length_b   1.000
_cell.length_c   1.000
_cell.angle_alpha   90.00
_cell.angle_beta   90.00
_cell.angle_gamma   90.00
#
_symmetry.space_group_name_H-M   'P 1'
#
loop_
_entity.id
_entity.type
_entity.pdbx_description
1 polymer ?
#
loop_
_entity_poly.entity_id
_entity_poly.type
_entity_poly.pdbx_seq_one_letter_code
_entity_poly.pdbx_strand_id
1 'polypeptide(L)'
;MKGSRPEQSYLTRDNDPAATEATRGVIEDMVDGLNDHRIADIGEFFADGFRWMGNAGCGFKEGLREFQEAWQKPFQAAFSDKVCIDEARLFDGQWAAAFGRQEAVHSGPFFGIEPTGKKVVIRYMDFWKVVDGKIVDNWVMVDFPSVLQQLGHDVFDGKGWENLTDNPKRDFRPEQLPWRA
;
A
#
# COMPACT_ATOMS: atom_id res chain seq x y z
N MET A 1 21.32 13.60 28.66
CA MET A 1 20.04 14.35 28.71
C MET A 1 19.02 13.53 27.94
N LYS A 2 17.99 12.98 28.60
CA LYS A 2 16.83 12.42 27.88
C LYS A 2 16.06 13.59 27.30
N GLY A 3 16.11 13.77 26.00
CA GLY A 3 15.27 14.74 25.31
C GLY A 3 13.81 14.47 25.65
N SER A 4 13.07 15.50 26.09
CA SER A 4 11.63 15.41 26.23
C SER A 4 11.04 15.05 24.87
N ARG A 5 10.32 13.94 24.79
CA ARG A 5 9.52 13.63 23.59
C ARG A 5 8.51 14.75 23.43
N PRO A 6 8.33 15.29 22.21
CA PRO A 6 7.21 16.20 21.98
C PRO A 6 5.92 15.51 22.41
N GLU A 7 5.01 16.27 22.99
CA GLU A 7 3.69 15.78 23.35
C GLU A 7 3.02 15.29 22.06
N GLN A 8 2.96 13.96 21.91
CA GLN A 8 2.31 13.35 20.78
C GLN A 8 0.86 13.12 21.17
N SER A 9 -0.07 13.77 20.48
CA SER A 9 -1.44 13.31 20.50
C SER A 9 -1.46 11.95 19.79
N TYR A 10 -1.36 10.89 20.58
CA TYR A 10 -1.63 9.56 20.03
C TYR A 10 -3.10 9.50 19.63
N LEU A 11 -3.35 8.86 18.50
CA LEU A 11 -4.70 8.41 18.20
C LEU A 11 -5.13 7.51 19.34
N THR A 12 -5.98 8.04 20.21
CA THR A 12 -6.60 7.24 21.25
C THR A 12 -7.54 6.26 20.56
N ARG A 13 -7.56 5.01 21.02
CA ARG A 13 -8.52 4.02 20.57
C ARG A 13 -9.92 4.62 20.62
N ASP A 14 -10.58 4.63 19.49
CA ASP A 14 -11.92 5.20 19.39
C ASP A 14 -12.98 4.25 19.97
N ASN A 15 -12.70 3.05 20.30
CA ASN A 15 -13.59 2.05 20.93
C ASN A 15 -15.09 2.16 20.52
N ASP A 16 -15.39 2.79 19.39
CA ASP A 16 -16.73 2.85 18.82
C ASP A 16 -16.94 1.68 17.86
N PRO A 17 -17.70 0.65 18.28
CA PRO A 17 -17.94 -0.52 17.44
C PRO A 17 -18.70 -0.18 16.15
N ALA A 18 -19.57 0.83 16.17
CA ALA A 18 -20.34 1.21 14.99
C ALA A 18 -19.46 1.91 13.96
N ALA A 19 -18.59 2.82 14.39
CA ALA A 19 -17.60 3.45 13.52
C ALA A 19 -16.60 2.42 12.98
N THR A 20 -16.18 1.47 13.80
CA THR A 20 -15.28 0.39 13.39
C THR A 20 -15.90 -0.47 12.28
N GLU A 21 -17.15 -0.85 12.42
CA GLU A 21 -17.85 -1.68 11.43
C GLU A 21 -18.11 -0.90 10.13
N ALA A 22 -18.50 0.37 10.23
CA ALA A 22 -18.64 1.24 9.06
C ALA A 22 -17.31 1.40 8.29
N THR A 23 -16.20 1.60 9.01
CA THR A 23 -14.86 1.66 8.43
C THR A 23 -14.49 0.34 7.75
N ARG A 24 -14.77 -0.79 8.40
CA ARG A 24 -14.55 -2.12 7.84
C ARG A 24 -15.26 -2.27 6.50
N GLY A 25 -16.55 -1.96 6.44
CA GLY A 25 -17.35 -2.08 5.22
C GLY A 25 -16.75 -1.29 4.06
N VAL A 26 -16.39 -0.02 4.28
CA VAL A 26 -15.78 0.84 3.24
C VAL A 26 -14.47 0.25 2.70
N ILE A 27 -13.60 -0.24 3.57
CA ILE A 27 -12.29 -0.77 3.16
C ILE A 27 -12.43 -2.12 2.46
N GLU A 28 -13.30 -3.01 2.95
CA GLU A 28 -13.55 -4.32 2.34
C GLU A 28 -14.14 -4.15 0.93
N ASP A 29 -15.17 -3.30 0.77
CA ASP A 29 -15.78 -3.01 -0.52
C ASP A 29 -14.78 -2.36 -1.51
N MET A 30 -13.92 -1.46 -1.02
CA MET A 30 -12.86 -0.86 -1.85
C MET A 30 -11.86 -1.92 -2.33
N VAL A 31 -11.40 -2.81 -1.46
CA VAL A 31 -10.43 -3.86 -1.84
C VAL A 31 -11.06 -4.87 -2.80
N ASP A 32 -12.32 -5.21 -2.60
CA ASP A 32 -13.06 -6.08 -3.52
C ASP A 32 -13.20 -5.40 -4.89
N GLY A 33 -13.49 -4.10 -4.94
CA GLY A 33 -13.49 -3.31 -6.17
C GLY A 33 -12.14 -3.30 -6.88
N LEU A 34 -11.03 -3.25 -6.14
CA LEU A 34 -9.67 -3.36 -6.69
C LEU A 34 -9.42 -4.73 -7.32
N ASN A 35 -9.82 -5.81 -6.64
CA ASN A 35 -9.63 -7.18 -7.11
C ASN A 35 -10.54 -7.52 -8.29
N ASP A 36 -11.73 -6.95 -8.33
CA ASP A 36 -12.66 -7.08 -9.46
C ASP A 36 -12.25 -6.21 -10.67
N HIS A 37 -11.14 -5.49 -10.58
CA HIS A 37 -10.67 -4.53 -11.59
C HIS A 37 -11.67 -3.41 -11.93
N ARG A 38 -12.60 -3.09 -11.01
CA ARG A 38 -13.60 -2.00 -11.12
C ARG A 38 -12.99 -0.63 -10.78
N ILE A 39 -11.90 -0.31 -11.40
CA ILE A 39 -11.04 0.83 -11.05
C ILE A 39 -11.72 2.19 -11.29
N ALA A 40 -12.59 2.27 -12.27
CA ALA A 40 -13.37 3.50 -12.53
C ALA A 40 -14.29 3.85 -11.35
N ASP A 41 -14.77 2.83 -10.65
CA ASP A 41 -15.76 2.96 -9.58
C ASP A 41 -15.13 3.17 -8.20
N ILE A 42 -13.83 2.92 -8.05
CA ILE A 42 -13.13 3.09 -6.76
C ILE A 42 -13.23 4.51 -6.22
N GLY A 43 -13.37 5.51 -7.11
CA GLY A 43 -13.57 6.91 -6.70
C GLY A 43 -14.75 7.12 -5.76
N GLU A 44 -15.73 6.22 -5.76
CA GLU A 44 -16.89 6.30 -4.87
C GLU A 44 -16.51 6.14 -3.39
N PHE A 45 -15.40 5.46 -3.07
CA PHE A 45 -14.95 5.24 -1.70
C PHE A 45 -14.16 6.42 -1.13
N PHE A 46 -13.73 7.37 -1.96
CA PHE A 46 -12.87 8.47 -1.56
C PHE A 46 -13.63 9.80 -1.48
N ALA A 47 -13.25 10.65 -0.52
CA ALA A 47 -13.73 12.02 -0.46
C ALA A 47 -13.05 12.89 -1.55
N ASP A 48 -13.72 13.96 -2.01
CA ASP A 48 -13.13 14.87 -2.98
C ASP A 48 -11.82 15.51 -2.51
N GLY A 49 -11.75 15.86 -1.22
CA GLY A 49 -10.55 16.39 -0.56
C GLY A 49 -9.60 15.32 -0.01
N PHE A 50 -9.67 14.13 -0.52
CA PHE A 50 -8.81 13.01 -0.14
C PHE A 50 -7.33 13.36 -0.21
N ARG A 51 -6.54 12.89 0.79
CA ARG A 51 -5.09 13.06 0.80
C ARG A 51 -4.41 11.70 0.77
N TRP A 52 -3.48 11.55 -0.14
CA TRP A 52 -2.71 10.33 -0.32
C TRP A 52 -1.23 10.60 -0.03
N MET A 53 -0.71 10.01 1.04
CA MET A 53 0.66 10.20 1.52
C MET A 53 1.50 9.00 1.15
N GLY A 54 2.02 8.99 -0.08
CA GLY A 54 2.90 7.94 -0.57
C GLY A 54 4.37 8.17 -0.18
N ASN A 55 5.14 7.08 -0.12
CA ASN A 55 6.58 7.12 0.11
C ASN A 55 7.35 7.68 -1.09
N ALA A 56 8.68 7.71 -0.99
CA ALA A 56 9.56 8.11 -2.09
C ALA A 56 9.25 7.31 -3.38
N GLY A 57 9.15 8.00 -4.49
CA GLY A 57 8.69 7.45 -5.78
C GLY A 57 7.19 7.59 -6.02
N CYS A 58 6.36 7.57 -4.97
CA CYS A 58 4.93 7.84 -5.05
C CYS A 58 4.62 9.33 -4.86
N GLY A 59 5.18 9.93 -3.82
CA GLY A 59 4.94 11.31 -3.41
C GLY A 59 3.56 11.53 -2.79
N PHE A 60 3.26 12.79 -2.50
CA PHE A 60 1.97 13.23 -1.97
C PHE A 60 0.99 13.57 -3.10
N LYS A 61 -0.28 13.26 -2.90
CA LYS A 61 -1.38 13.63 -3.82
C LYS A 61 -2.51 14.27 -3.02
N GLU A 62 -3.01 15.39 -3.50
CA GLU A 62 -4.12 16.11 -2.89
C GLU A 62 -5.35 16.08 -3.80
N GLY A 63 -6.43 15.53 -3.26
CA GLY A 63 -7.66 15.32 -3.99
C GLY A 63 -7.69 14.05 -4.85
N LEU A 64 -8.90 13.53 -5.01
CA LEU A 64 -9.15 12.30 -5.76
C LEU A 64 -8.62 12.36 -7.19
N ARG A 65 -8.78 13.49 -7.85
CA ARG A 65 -8.33 13.67 -9.23
C ARG A 65 -6.82 13.52 -9.38
N GLU A 66 -6.03 14.20 -8.53
CA GLU A 66 -4.57 14.10 -8.60
C GLU A 66 -4.10 12.67 -8.28
N PHE A 67 -4.70 12.04 -7.27
CA PHE A 67 -4.43 10.65 -6.95
C PHE A 67 -4.68 9.73 -8.16
N GLN A 68 -5.82 9.87 -8.82
CA GLN A 68 -6.14 9.04 -9.98
C GLN A 68 -5.21 9.28 -11.16
N GLU A 69 -4.91 10.53 -11.50
CA GLU A 69 -4.09 10.86 -12.67
C GLU A 69 -2.59 10.62 -12.46
N ALA A 70 -2.08 10.91 -11.27
CA ALA A 70 -0.64 10.89 -11.02
C ALA A 70 -0.16 9.65 -10.23
N TRP A 71 -1.07 8.77 -9.82
CA TRP A 71 -0.73 7.52 -9.17
C TRP A 71 -1.53 6.33 -9.73
N GLN A 72 -2.85 6.34 -9.57
CA GLN A 72 -3.68 5.17 -9.85
C GLN A 72 -3.57 4.71 -11.30
N LYS A 73 -3.79 5.61 -12.27
CA LYS A 73 -3.73 5.29 -13.70
C LYS A 73 -2.32 4.86 -14.15
N PRO A 74 -1.23 5.59 -13.82
CA PRO A 74 0.12 5.16 -14.17
C PRO A 74 0.48 3.79 -13.58
N PHE A 75 0.11 3.54 -12.31
CA PHE A 75 0.38 2.27 -11.66
C PHE A 75 -0.38 1.12 -12.32
N GLN A 76 -1.62 1.35 -12.72
CA GLN A 76 -2.40 0.37 -13.46
C GLN A 76 -1.90 0.12 -14.87
N ALA A 77 -1.42 1.16 -15.54
CA ALA A 77 -0.82 1.01 -16.86
C ALA A 77 0.50 0.21 -16.80
N ALA A 78 1.27 0.36 -15.70
CA ALA A 78 2.52 -0.35 -15.50
C ALA A 78 2.34 -1.84 -15.17
N PHE A 79 1.23 -2.22 -14.51
CA PHE A 79 1.03 -3.56 -13.97
C PHE A 79 -0.34 -4.12 -14.31
N SER A 80 -0.39 -5.24 -15.04
CA SER A 80 -1.61 -6.00 -15.34
C SER A 80 -1.80 -7.18 -14.39
N ASP A 81 -2.97 -7.82 -14.48
CA ASP A 81 -3.32 -9.04 -13.75
C ASP A 81 -3.10 -8.93 -12.23
N LYS A 82 -3.35 -7.74 -11.68
CA LYS A 82 -3.13 -7.46 -10.26
C LYS A 82 -4.13 -8.19 -9.39
N VAL A 83 -3.60 -8.81 -8.34
CA VAL A 83 -4.36 -9.37 -7.23
C VAL A 83 -3.82 -8.80 -5.93
N CYS A 84 -4.68 -8.11 -5.17
CA CYS A 84 -4.38 -7.63 -3.83
C CYS A 84 -4.61 -8.74 -2.82
N ILE A 85 -3.60 -9.02 -2.00
CA ILE A 85 -3.64 -10.04 -0.96
C ILE A 85 -3.22 -9.36 0.35
N ASP A 86 -4.19 -8.97 1.16
CA ASP A 86 -3.93 -8.50 2.51
C ASP A 86 -3.59 -9.69 3.42
N GLU A 87 -2.46 -9.61 4.07
CA GLU A 87 -2.01 -10.63 5.03
C GLU A 87 -2.60 -10.37 6.41
N ALA A 88 -2.83 -9.10 6.74
CA ALA A 88 -3.59 -8.70 7.93
C ALA A 88 -4.28 -7.36 7.69
N ARG A 89 -5.45 -7.20 8.31
CA ARG A 89 -6.18 -5.93 8.43
C ARG A 89 -6.49 -5.65 9.89
N LEU A 90 -6.42 -4.40 10.27
CA LEU A 90 -6.77 -3.90 11.59
C LEU A 90 -7.80 -2.78 11.43
N PHE A 91 -8.78 -2.75 12.33
CA PHE A 91 -9.83 -1.72 12.33
C PHE A 91 -10.01 -1.20 13.75
N ASP A 92 -10.06 0.13 13.90
CA ASP A 92 -10.31 0.79 15.19
C ASP A 92 -10.96 2.16 14.95
N GLY A 93 -12.27 2.27 15.22
CA GLY A 93 -13.04 3.48 14.96
C GLY A 93 -12.98 3.88 13.49
N GLN A 94 -12.56 5.11 13.24
CA GLN A 94 -12.39 5.65 11.89
C GLN A 94 -11.12 5.19 11.17
N TRP A 95 -10.31 4.31 11.79
CA TRP A 95 -9.03 3.91 11.24
C TRP A 95 -9.03 2.47 10.78
N ALA A 96 -8.37 2.24 9.66
CA ALA A 96 -8.01 0.92 9.19
C ALA A 96 -6.53 0.87 8.83
N ALA A 97 -5.94 -0.30 8.96
CA ALA A 97 -4.59 -0.56 8.48
C ALA A 97 -4.53 -1.95 7.86
N ALA A 98 -3.68 -2.10 6.86
CA ALA A 98 -3.36 -3.39 6.27
C ALA A 98 -1.87 -3.46 5.92
N PHE A 99 -1.36 -4.68 5.86
CA PHE A 99 -0.16 -4.96 5.12
C PHE A 99 -0.38 -6.21 4.27
N GLY A 100 0.31 -6.25 3.15
CA GLY A 100 0.14 -7.34 2.22
C GLY A 100 1.00 -7.18 0.98
N ARG A 101 0.53 -7.78 -0.08
CA ARG A 101 1.19 -7.72 -1.38
C ARG A 101 0.19 -7.65 -2.51
N GLN A 102 0.62 -7.09 -3.62
CA GLN A 102 -0.01 -7.30 -4.91
C GLN A 102 0.87 -8.24 -5.73
N GLU A 103 0.27 -9.21 -6.35
CA GLU A 103 0.89 -10.02 -7.39
C GLU A 103 0.44 -9.46 -8.74
N ALA A 104 1.38 -9.22 -9.65
CA ALA A 104 1.09 -8.56 -10.91
C ALA A 104 2.07 -8.95 -12.02
N VAL A 105 1.78 -8.56 -13.25
CA VAL A 105 2.70 -8.65 -14.40
C VAL A 105 3.16 -7.24 -14.76
N HIS A 106 4.48 -7.02 -14.88
CA HIS A 106 5.03 -5.77 -15.38
C HIS A 106 4.80 -5.65 -16.89
N SER A 107 3.73 -4.96 -17.25
CA SER A 107 3.18 -4.90 -18.62
C SER A 107 3.24 -3.52 -19.27
N GLY A 108 3.63 -2.48 -18.54
CA GLY A 108 3.80 -1.12 -19.05
C GLY A 108 5.01 -0.41 -18.45
N PRO A 109 5.36 0.80 -18.90
CA PRO A 109 6.51 1.54 -18.40
C PRO A 109 6.41 1.81 -16.89
N PHE A 110 7.50 1.55 -16.15
CA PHE A 110 7.60 1.78 -14.72
C PHE A 110 8.96 2.38 -14.36
N PHE A 111 8.98 3.62 -13.86
CA PHE A 111 10.20 4.38 -13.55
C PHE A 111 11.26 4.36 -14.66
N GLY A 112 10.83 4.48 -15.91
CA GLY A 112 11.72 4.47 -17.07
C GLY A 112 12.17 3.08 -17.51
N ILE A 113 11.67 2.02 -16.89
CA ILE A 113 11.89 0.63 -17.30
C ILE A 113 10.77 0.23 -18.25
N GLU A 114 11.14 -0.23 -19.44
CA GLU A 114 10.19 -0.76 -20.42
C GLU A 114 9.56 -2.07 -19.92
N PRO A 115 8.33 -2.41 -20.38
CA PRO A 115 7.62 -3.60 -19.93
C PRO A 115 8.46 -4.87 -20.14
N THR A 116 8.60 -5.65 -19.09
CA THR A 116 9.42 -6.88 -19.10
C THR A 116 8.60 -8.15 -19.23
N GLY A 117 7.29 -8.10 -19.02
CA GLY A 117 6.43 -9.27 -18.93
C GLY A 117 6.66 -10.15 -17.68
N LYS A 118 7.53 -9.72 -16.77
CA LYS A 118 7.83 -10.48 -15.55
C LYS A 118 6.68 -10.40 -14.57
N LYS A 119 6.43 -11.50 -13.86
CA LYS A 119 5.63 -11.48 -12.65
C LYS A 119 6.43 -10.84 -11.53
N VAL A 120 5.77 -9.96 -10.78
CA VAL A 120 6.36 -9.23 -9.66
C VAL A 120 5.46 -9.30 -8.43
N VAL A 121 6.09 -9.20 -7.28
CA VAL A 121 5.42 -9.08 -5.98
C VAL A 121 5.68 -7.67 -5.45
N ILE A 122 4.61 -6.93 -5.22
CA ILE A 122 4.64 -5.53 -4.77
C ILE A 122 4.12 -5.51 -3.33
N ARG A 123 5.02 -5.42 -2.35
CA ARG A 123 4.64 -5.34 -0.95
C ARG A 123 4.17 -3.94 -0.59
N TYR A 124 3.19 -3.85 0.31
CA TYR A 124 2.66 -2.57 0.77
C TYR A 124 2.23 -2.63 2.24
N MET A 125 2.14 -1.45 2.82
CA MET A 125 1.48 -1.18 4.09
C MET A 125 0.63 0.07 3.91
N ASP A 126 -0.61 0.01 4.36
CA ASP A 126 -1.58 1.10 4.25
C ASP A 126 -2.19 1.42 5.60
N PHE A 127 -2.44 2.73 5.81
CA PHE A 127 -3.31 3.24 6.84
C PHE A 127 -4.36 4.14 6.19
N TRP A 128 -5.61 3.89 6.47
CA TRP A 128 -6.72 4.71 5.99
C TRP A 128 -7.46 5.37 7.14
N LYS A 129 -7.92 6.58 6.91
CA LYS A 129 -8.90 7.24 7.76
C LYS A 129 -10.21 7.36 7.02
N VAL A 130 -11.28 6.87 7.62
CA VAL A 130 -12.65 6.90 7.08
C VAL A 130 -13.50 7.85 7.92
N VAL A 131 -14.14 8.80 7.26
CA VAL A 131 -15.07 9.75 7.87
C VAL A 131 -16.31 9.79 7.01
N ASP A 132 -17.50 9.69 7.63
CA ASP A 132 -18.79 9.72 6.94
C ASP A 132 -18.88 8.78 5.72
N GLY A 133 -18.33 7.56 5.88
CA GLY A 133 -18.35 6.54 4.84
C GLY A 133 -17.40 6.78 3.67
N LYS A 134 -16.45 7.72 3.80
CA LYS A 134 -15.46 8.03 2.78
C LYS A 134 -14.04 7.99 3.33
N ILE A 135 -13.11 7.51 2.53
CA ILE A 135 -11.68 7.58 2.83
C ILE A 135 -11.22 9.02 2.63
N VAL A 136 -10.77 9.67 3.70
CA VAL A 136 -10.28 11.05 3.68
C VAL A 136 -8.77 11.14 3.64
N ASP A 137 -8.07 10.16 4.22
CA ASP A 137 -6.61 10.07 4.23
C ASP A 137 -6.16 8.63 3.98
N ASN A 138 -5.04 8.49 3.28
CA ASN A 138 -4.34 7.21 3.14
C ASN A 138 -2.84 7.43 3.22
N TRP A 139 -2.18 6.79 4.17
CA TRP A 139 -0.73 6.67 4.22
C TRP A 139 -0.33 5.33 3.66
N VAL A 140 0.56 5.33 2.68
CA VAL A 140 0.97 4.11 2.01
C VAL A 140 2.49 3.99 1.90
N MET A 141 2.98 2.81 2.16
CA MET A 141 4.36 2.41 1.89
C MET A 141 4.33 1.29 0.86
N VAL A 142 4.90 1.54 -0.30
CA VAL A 142 5.07 0.55 -1.37
C VAL A 142 6.55 0.22 -1.51
N ASP A 143 6.90 -1.05 -1.47
CA ASP A 143 8.29 -1.53 -1.55
C ASP A 143 8.80 -1.50 -3.01
N PHE A 144 8.95 -0.29 -3.56
CA PHE A 144 9.51 -0.10 -4.90
C PHE A 144 10.96 -0.58 -5.04
N PRO A 145 11.85 -0.42 -4.04
CA PRO A 145 13.17 -1.01 -4.13
C PRO A 145 13.13 -2.51 -4.46
N SER A 146 12.28 -3.27 -3.80
CA SER A 146 12.11 -4.70 -4.09
C SER A 146 11.55 -4.95 -5.50
N VAL A 147 10.58 -4.15 -5.96
CA VAL A 147 10.05 -4.27 -7.33
C VAL A 147 11.15 -3.99 -8.36
N LEU A 148 11.93 -2.94 -8.17
CA LEU A 148 13.04 -2.59 -9.05
C LEU A 148 14.09 -3.70 -9.10
N GLN A 149 14.43 -4.33 -7.97
CA GLN A 149 15.34 -5.48 -7.93
C GLN A 149 14.78 -6.68 -8.72
N GLN A 150 13.49 -6.99 -8.59
CA GLN A 150 12.84 -8.05 -9.37
C GLN A 150 12.89 -7.78 -10.88
N LEU A 151 12.88 -6.50 -11.26
CA LEU A 151 13.03 -6.07 -12.66
C LEU A 151 14.50 -6.02 -13.12
N GLY A 152 15.47 -6.19 -12.22
CA GLY A 152 16.90 -6.22 -12.52
C GLY A 152 17.64 -4.92 -12.22
N HIS A 153 17.03 -4.01 -11.45
CA HIS A 153 17.59 -2.72 -11.07
C HIS A 153 17.79 -2.65 -9.55
N ASP A 154 19.02 -2.82 -9.09
CA ASP A 154 19.36 -2.69 -7.67
C ASP A 154 19.61 -1.21 -7.32
N VAL A 155 18.65 -0.60 -6.60
CA VAL A 155 18.74 0.80 -6.16
C VAL A 155 19.81 1.04 -5.09
N PHE A 156 20.32 0.00 -4.47
CA PHE A 156 21.37 0.08 -3.43
C PHE A 156 22.76 -0.24 -3.95
N ASP A 157 22.91 -0.55 -5.23
CA ASP A 157 24.22 -0.84 -5.88
C ASP A 157 25.02 -1.92 -5.14
N GLY A 158 24.34 -2.99 -4.73
CA GLY A 158 24.92 -4.09 -3.96
C GLY A 158 25.25 -3.77 -2.49
N LYS A 159 24.91 -2.55 -2.02
CA LYS A 159 25.21 -2.08 -0.65
C LYS A 159 24.02 -2.22 0.30
N GLY A 160 22.96 -2.87 -0.12
CA GLY A 160 21.83 -3.19 0.75
C GLY A 160 22.27 -4.05 1.94
N TRP A 161 21.68 -3.81 3.10
CA TRP A 161 22.06 -4.52 4.33
C TRP A 161 21.64 -5.99 4.33
N GLU A 162 20.76 -6.40 3.46
CA GLU A 162 20.47 -7.81 3.19
C GLU A 162 21.72 -8.60 2.76
N ASN A 163 22.74 -7.91 2.23
CA ASN A 163 24.01 -8.50 1.82
C ASN A 163 25.04 -8.62 2.97
N LEU A 164 24.71 -8.14 4.19
CA LEU A 164 25.60 -8.22 5.35
C LEU A 164 25.58 -9.58 6.06
N THR A 165 24.81 -10.54 5.58
CA THR A 165 24.70 -11.87 6.17
C THR A 165 25.15 -12.96 5.19
N ASP A 166 25.62 -14.10 5.72
CA ASP A 166 26.01 -15.27 4.93
C ASP A 166 24.84 -15.91 4.16
N ASN A 167 23.61 -15.46 4.44
CA ASN A 167 22.40 -15.88 3.73
C ASN A 167 21.58 -14.65 3.28
N PRO A 168 22.11 -13.88 2.30
CA PRO A 168 21.59 -12.56 1.95
C PRO A 168 20.22 -12.57 1.23
N LYS A 169 19.73 -13.72 0.81
CA LYS A 169 18.54 -13.80 -0.05
C LYS A 169 17.44 -14.67 0.56
N ARG A 170 17.15 -14.47 1.83
CA ARG A 170 15.90 -15.03 2.36
C ARG A 170 14.73 -14.29 1.73
N ASP A 171 14.13 -14.93 0.75
CA ASP A 171 12.80 -14.59 0.32
C ASP A 171 11.88 -14.69 1.55
N PHE A 172 11.46 -13.54 2.07
CA PHE A 172 10.50 -13.53 3.15
C PHE A 172 9.15 -13.99 2.57
N ARG A 173 8.78 -15.22 2.89
CA ARG A 173 7.48 -15.79 2.49
C ARG A 173 6.58 -15.82 3.70
N PRO A 174 5.48 -15.05 3.68
CA PRO A 174 4.54 -15.01 4.81
C PRO A 174 4.02 -16.38 5.22
N GLU A 175 3.84 -17.30 4.28
CA GLU A 175 3.40 -18.67 4.52
C GLU A 175 4.41 -19.50 5.33
N GLN A 176 5.66 -19.02 5.46
CA GLN A 176 6.70 -19.68 6.26
C GLN A 176 6.79 -19.15 7.69
N LEU A 177 5.93 -18.21 8.07
CA LEU A 177 5.90 -17.66 9.41
C LEU A 177 5.34 -18.69 10.40
N PRO A 178 6.02 -18.95 11.54
CA PRO A 178 5.65 -20.03 12.47
C PRO A 178 4.27 -19.82 13.13
N TRP A 179 3.73 -18.61 13.13
CA TRP A 179 2.40 -18.32 13.70
C TRP A 179 1.25 -18.51 12.70
N ARG A 180 1.51 -19.02 11.50
CA ARG A 180 0.49 -19.41 10.50
C ARG A 180 0.27 -20.93 10.42
N ALA A 181 0.76 -21.66 11.40
CA ALA A 181 0.52 -23.10 11.51
C ALA A 181 -0.86 -23.38 12.14
#